data_206460047c2f4824df97eee807f5d633
#
_entry.id   206460047c2f4824df97eee807f5d633
#
_cell.length_a   1.000
_cell.length_b   1.000
_cell.length_c   1.000
_cell.angle_alpha   90.00
_cell.angle_beta   90.00
_cell.angle_gamma   90.00
#
_symmetry.space_group_name_H-M   'P 1'
#
loop_
_entity.id
_entity.type
_entity.pdbx_description
1 polymer ?
#
loop_
_entity_poly.entity_id
_entity_poly.type
_entity_poly.pdbx_seq_one_letter_code
_entity_poly.pdbx_strand_id
1 'polypeptide(L)'
;RKLDAAQVAERIIKALLGHQKQISKTQNPSNILIAHDISPADALQFKKNSYAAFITEHGGTNSHTAILARGLNIPSIVAVKNARKIINNNDTIIVDGDNGIAIINPDKYILKEYEYKKNQWIIEKKKLKKIKNIPSKTLDKKEISLMANIEDLSDVKSVLDCKASGIGLFRTEFLFMNRKELPGEQEQYETYKSIAKSMKGRTVVIRTLDSGADKTTAADKTQATNPAL
;
A
#
# COMPACT_ATOMS: atom_id res chain seq x y z
N ARG A 1 -7.28 19.00 3.74
CA ARG A 1 -8.54 19.76 3.42
C ARG A 1 -8.46 20.56 2.10
N LYS A 2 -7.41 21.37 1.81
CA LYS A 2 -7.32 22.11 0.52
C LYS A 2 -7.06 21.18 -0.68
N LEU A 3 -6.22 20.16 -0.51
CA LEU A 3 -5.95 19.14 -1.51
C LEU A 3 -7.18 18.27 -1.83
N ASP A 4 -7.96 17.91 -0.81
CA ASP A 4 -9.18 17.11 -0.98
C ASP A 4 -10.23 17.88 -1.80
N ALA A 5 -10.40 19.19 -1.53
CA ALA A 5 -11.30 20.04 -2.29
C ALA A 5 -10.86 20.21 -3.76
N ALA A 6 -9.56 20.34 -4.01
CA ALA A 6 -9.02 20.42 -5.37
C ALA A 6 -9.21 19.11 -6.15
N GLN A 7 -9.03 17.97 -5.50
CA GLN A 7 -9.27 16.64 -6.10
C GLN A 7 -10.75 16.44 -6.45
N VAL A 8 -11.67 16.88 -5.57
CA VAL A 8 -13.11 16.81 -5.85
C VAL A 8 -13.47 17.73 -7.02
N ALA A 9 -12.98 18.97 -7.03
CA ALA A 9 -13.22 19.90 -8.14
C ALA A 9 -12.68 19.35 -9.48
N GLU A 10 -11.49 18.78 -9.48
CA GLU A 10 -10.90 18.15 -10.69
C GLU A 10 -11.74 16.96 -11.18
N ARG A 11 -12.28 16.14 -10.28
CA ARG A 11 -13.18 15.03 -10.64
C ARG A 11 -14.48 15.53 -11.24
N ILE A 12 -15.06 16.59 -10.71
CA ILE A 12 -16.28 17.21 -11.24
C ILE A 12 -16.00 17.78 -12.63
N ILE A 13 -14.91 18.52 -12.82
CA ILE A 13 -14.50 19.07 -14.11
C ILE A 13 -14.28 17.95 -15.13
N LYS A 14 -13.59 16.86 -14.77
CA LYS A 14 -13.39 15.70 -15.65
C LYS A 14 -14.70 15.03 -16.03
N ALA A 15 -15.63 14.90 -15.09
CA ALA A 15 -16.96 14.34 -15.37
C ALA A 15 -17.78 15.22 -16.32
N LEU A 16 -17.76 16.54 -16.12
CA LEU A 16 -18.45 17.50 -16.98
C LEU A 16 -17.87 17.60 -18.40
N LEU A 17 -16.54 17.46 -18.52
CA LEU A 17 -15.85 17.47 -19.82
C LEU A 17 -15.94 16.12 -20.58
N GLY A 18 -16.62 15.12 -20.04
CA GLY A 18 -16.72 13.79 -20.64
C GLY A 18 -15.40 13.03 -20.72
N HIS A 19 -14.35 13.59 -20.12
CA HIS A 19 -13.03 12.94 -20.07
C HIS A 19 -13.01 11.85 -18.99
N GLN A 20 -13.61 10.71 -19.26
CA GLN A 20 -13.15 9.47 -18.64
C GLN A 20 -11.73 9.19 -19.19
N LYS A 21 -10.71 9.83 -18.61
CA LYS A 21 -9.35 9.33 -18.82
C LYS A 21 -9.31 7.93 -18.25
N GLN A 22 -9.57 6.95 -19.11
CA GLN A 22 -9.01 5.63 -18.90
C GLN A 22 -7.51 5.89 -18.73
N ILE A 23 -6.98 5.66 -17.52
CA ILE A 23 -5.55 5.46 -17.36
C ILE A 23 -5.24 4.39 -18.40
N SER A 24 -4.49 4.78 -19.44
CA SER A 24 -4.23 3.92 -20.58
C SER A 24 -3.79 2.57 -20.03
N LYS A 25 -4.47 1.51 -20.43
CA LYS A 25 -4.07 0.14 -20.10
C LYS A 25 -2.71 -0.07 -20.73
N THR A 26 -1.67 0.38 -20.03
CA THR A 26 -0.31 0.14 -20.46
C THR A 26 -0.05 -1.35 -20.26
N GLN A 27 0.01 -2.07 -21.34
CA GLN A 27 0.31 -3.50 -21.34
C GLN A 27 1.79 -3.79 -21.05
N ASN A 28 2.61 -2.75 -20.85
CA ASN A 28 4.02 -2.92 -20.59
C ASN A 28 4.31 -2.80 -19.07
N PRO A 29 4.68 -3.91 -18.40
CA PRO A 29 4.95 -3.93 -16.96
C PRO A 29 6.23 -3.16 -16.57
N SER A 30 7.00 -2.65 -17.54
CA SER A 30 8.20 -1.84 -17.29
C SER A 30 7.90 -0.34 -17.20
N ASN A 31 6.66 0.10 -17.39
CA ASN A 31 6.33 1.52 -17.36
C ASN A 31 6.39 2.08 -15.94
N ILE A 32 6.88 3.31 -15.83
CA ILE A 32 6.94 4.11 -14.60
C ILE A 32 5.87 5.19 -14.69
N LEU A 33 5.06 5.31 -13.65
CA LEU A 33 4.02 6.34 -13.56
C LEU A 33 4.59 7.61 -12.93
N ILE A 34 4.45 8.73 -13.64
CA ILE A 34 4.78 10.05 -13.13
C ILE A 34 3.47 10.83 -12.93
N ALA A 35 3.18 11.22 -11.69
CA ALA A 35 1.93 11.89 -11.35
C ALA A 35 2.14 13.10 -10.44
N HIS A 36 1.15 13.99 -10.40
CA HIS A 36 1.13 15.07 -9.42
C HIS A 36 0.92 14.49 -8.01
N ASP A 37 -0.11 13.68 -7.87
CA ASP A 37 -0.44 12.87 -6.69
C ASP A 37 -1.24 11.66 -7.15
N ILE A 38 -1.38 10.65 -6.30
CA ILE A 38 -2.13 9.43 -6.59
C ILE A 38 -3.28 9.33 -5.59
N SER A 39 -4.51 9.35 -6.09
CA SER A 39 -5.69 9.19 -5.23
C SER A 39 -5.88 7.71 -4.83
N PRO A 40 -6.54 7.43 -3.69
CA PRO A 40 -6.88 6.06 -3.30
C PRO A 40 -7.71 5.31 -4.36
N ALA A 41 -8.54 6.04 -5.12
CA ALA A 41 -9.35 5.46 -6.20
C ALA A 41 -8.50 5.04 -7.43
N ASP A 42 -7.48 5.84 -7.77
CA ASP A 42 -6.52 5.50 -8.83
C ASP A 42 -5.67 4.29 -8.42
N ALA A 43 -5.37 4.22 -7.14
CA ALA A 43 -4.62 3.14 -6.52
C ALA A 43 -5.21 1.74 -6.74
N LEU A 44 -6.52 1.62 -6.68
CA LEU A 44 -7.23 0.36 -6.96
C LEU A 44 -7.07 -0.08 -8.42
N GLN A 45 -6.87 0.87 -9.33
CA GLN A 45 -6.61 0.57 -10.75
C GLN A 45 -5.18 0.09 -10.97
N PHE A 46 -4.22 0.45 -10.11
CA PHE A 46 -2.83 -0.01 -10.21
C PHE A 46 -2.67 -1.50 -9.95
N LYS A 47 -3.54 -2.12 -9.13
CA LYS A 47 -3.60 -3.60 -9.02
C LYS A 47 -3.92 -4.28 -10.37
N LYS A 48 -4.58 -3.56 -11.29
CA LYS A 48 -4.93 -4.07 -12.62
C LYS A 48 -3.90 -3.70 -13.69
N ASN A 49 -3.19 -2.59 -13.50
CA ASN A 49 -2.17 -2.09 -14.43
C ASN A 49 -0.81 -2.24 -13.75
N SER A 50 0.02 -3.14 -14.23
CA SER A 50 1.35 -3.36 -13.68
C SER A 50 2.28 -2.19 -14.04
N TYR A 51 2.65 -1.38 -13.04
CA TYR A 51 3.71 -0.39 -13.19
C TYR A 51 4.98 -0.88 -12.49
N ALA A 52 6.15 -0.57 -13.05
CA ALA A 52 7.44 -0.90 -12.45
C ALA A 52 7.75 -0.03 -11.23
N ALA A 53 7.34 1.23 -11.26
CA ALA A 53 7.55 2.20 -10.19
C ALA A 53 6.60 3.40 -10.32
N PHE A 54 6.54 4.26 -9.29
CA PHE A 54 5.92 5.60 -9.42
C PHE A 54 6.77 6.70 -8.81
N ILE A 55 6.59 7.90 -9.41
CA ILE A 55 7.17 9.14 -8.93
C ILE A 55 6.02 10.15 -8.79
N THR A 56 5.89 10.81 -7.64
CA THR A 56 4.89 11.86 -7.43
C THR A 56 5.51 13.19 -7.04
N GLU A 57 4.89 14.29 -7.48
CA GLU A 57 5.33 15.65 -7.13
C GLU A 57 4.96 16.03 -5.71
N HIS A 58 3.87 15.43 -5.19
CA HIS A 58 3.39 15.63 -3.83
C HIS A 58 3.40 14.33 -3.04
N GLY A 59 3.21 14.47 -1.73
CA GLY A 59 3.18 13.36 -0.81
C GLY A 59 4.31 13.42 0.21
N GLY A 60 4.22 12.58 1.21
CA GLY A 60 5.24 12.37 2.24
C GLY A 60 5.31 10.90 2.59
N THR A 61 6.20 10.52 3.51
CA THR A 61 6.41 9.13 3.93
C THR A 61 5.15 8.44 4.47
N ASN A 62 4.21 9.22 4.98
CA ASN A 62 2.92 8.77 5.53
C ASN A 62 1.72 9.12 4.62
N SER A 63 1.97 9.57 3.38
CA SER A 63 0.90 9.84 2.42
C SER A 63 0.21 8.55 1.97
N HIS A 64 -1.04 8.66 1.51
CA HIS A 64 -1.78 7.54 0.93
C HIS A 64 -0.99 6.86 -0.20
N THR A 65 -0.30 7.65 -1.03
CA THR A 65 0.57 7.16 -2.11
C THR A 65 1.71 6.29 -1.58
N ALA A 66 2.40 6.71 -0.51
CA ALA A 66 3.50 5.95 0.07
C ALA A 66 3.02 4.66 0.74
N ILE A 67 1.87 4.71 1.44
CA ILE A 67 1.24 3.53 2.05
C ILE A 67 0.87 2.52 0.98
N LEU A 68 0.25 2.99 -0.10
CA LEU A 68 -0.13 2.17 -1.24
C LEU A 68 1.08 1.49 -1.91
N ALA A 69 2.13 2.27 -2.19
CA ALA A 69 3.35 1.75 -2.81
C ALA A 69 3.96 0.60 -1.99
N ARG A 70 4.01 0.78 -0.67
CA ARG A 70 4.45 -0.28 0.25
C ARG A 70 3.53 -1.50 0.19
N GLY A 71 2.21 -1.31 0.21
CA GLY A 71 1.24 -2.40 0.11
C GLY A 71 1.33 -3.18 -1.21
N LEU A 72 1.63 -2.49 -2.30
CA LEU A 72 1.86 -3.09 -3.62
C LEU A 72 3.30 -3.61 -3.81
N ASN A 73 4.21 -3.29 -2.88
CA ASN A 73 5.64 -3.61 -2.98
C ASN A 73 6.28 -3.12 -4.29
N ILE A 74 5.93 -1.88 -4.68
CA ILE A 74 6.40 -1.20 -5.89
C ILE A 74 7.33 -0.06 -5.47
N PRO A 75 8.54 0.07 -6.04
CA PRO A 75 9.43 1.21 -5.80
C PRO A 75 8.72 2.54 -6.04
N SER A 76 8.87 3.48 -5.12
CA SER A 76 8.23 4.79 -5.26
C SER A 76 9.07 5.91 -4.66
N ILE A 77 9.01 7.07 -5.31
CA ILE A 77 9.61 8.31 -4.81
C ILE A 77 8.51 9.37 -4.77
N VAL A 78 8.36 10.03 -3.64
CA VAL A 78 7.34 11.07 -3.43
C VAL A 78 8.00 12.44 -3.22
N ALA A 79 7.23 13.51 -3.41
CA ALA A 79 7.68 14.89 -3.26
C ALA A 79 8.81 15.33 -4.22
N VAL A 80 8.85 14.81 -5.44
CA VAL A 80 9.81 15.21 -6.47
C VAL A 80 9.27 16.44 -7.20
N LYS A 81 9.77 17.62 -6.84
CA LYS A 81 9.33 18.90 -7.45
C LYS A 81 9.51 18.87 -8.97
N ASN A 82 8.48 19.31 -9.70
CA ASN A 82 8.48 19.44 -11.16
C ASN A 82 8.77 18.13 -11.93
N ALA A 83 8.56 16.96 -11.33
CA ALA A 83 8.83 15.67 -11.99
C ALA A 83 8.19 15.58 -13.38
N ARG A 84 6.93 16.00 -13.52
CA ARG A 84 6.17 15.97 -14.78
C ARG A 84 6.66 16.98 -15.84
N LYS A 85 7.48 17.97 -15.44
CA LYS A 85 8.09 18.93 -16.38
C LYS A 85 9.47 18.46 -16.86
N ILE A 86 10.17 17.71 -15.99
CA ILE A 86 11.53 17.26 -16.22
C ILE A 86 11.56 15.92 -16.97
N ILE A 87 10.59 15.04 -16.66
CA ILE A 87 10.52 13.69 -17.20
C ILE A 87 9.56 13.66 -18.39
N ASN A 88 10.04 13.22 -19.54
CA ASN A 88 9.24 13.09 -20.75
C ASN A 88 8.76 11.65 -20.96
N ASN A 89 7.72 11.50 -21.80
CA ASN A 89 7.30 10.18 -22.25
C ASN A 89 8.45 9.51 -23.02
N ASN A 90 8.66 8.23 -22.78
CA ASN A 90 9.73 7.39 -23.34
C ASN A 90 11.13 7.64 -22.77
N ASP A 91 11.30 8.51 -21.78
CA ASP A 91 12.58 8.58 -21.06
C ASP A 91 12.84 7.23 -20.34
N THR A 92 14.10 6.82 -20.36
CA THR A 92 14.57 5.70 -19.52
C THR A 92 14.85 6.21 -18.12
N ILE A 93 14.25 5.58 -17.10
CA ILE A 93 14.36 6.06 -15.72
C ILE A 93 14.74 4.91 -14.79
N ILE A 94 15.68 5.17 -13.91
CA ILE A 94 15.94 4.33 -12.74
C ILE A 94 15.21 4.93 -11.55
N VAL A 95 14.46 4.10 -10.82
CA VAL A 95 13.77 4.49 -9.58
C VAL A 95 14.31 3.63 -8.44
N ASP A 96 15.08 4.25 -7.57
CA ASP A 96 15.59 3.65 -6.33
C ASP A 96 14.77 4.19 -5.16
N GLY A 97 13.75 3.43 -4.77
CA GLY A 97 12.83 3.83 -3.70
C GLY A 97 13.46 3.75 -2.31
N ASP A 98 14.50 2.94 -2.12
CA ASP A 98 15.18 2.77 -0.83
C ASP A 98 16.05 4.01 -0.52
N ASN A 99 16.71 4.55 -1.54
CA ASN A 99 17.57 5.73 -1.42
C ASN A 99 16.87 7.05 -1.84
N GLY A 100 15.65 6.98 -2.38
CA GLY A 100 14.90 8.15 -2.84
C GLY A 100 15.52 8.81 -4.08
N ILE A 101 16.17 8.03 -4.96
CA ILE A 101 16.90 8.51 -6.14
C ILE A 101 16.14 8.15 -7.41
N ALA A 102 15.91 9.16 -8.26
CA ALA A 102 15.44 8.98 -9.64
C ALA A 102 16.52 9.47 -10.61
N ILE A 103 16.95 8.63 -11.55
CA ILE A 103 17.95 8.97 -12.56
C ILE A 103 17.29 8.91 -13.93
N ILE A 104 17.27 10.05 -14.63
CA ILE A 104 16.65 10.20 -15.95
C ILE A 104 17.71 10.02 -17.01
N ASN A 105 17.44 9.20 -18.01
CA ASN A 105 18.33 8.89 -19.14
C ASN A 105 19.75 8.54 -18.68
N PRO A 106 19.90 7.54 -17.76
CA PRO A 106 21.20 7.14 -17.24
C PRO A 106 22.12 6.65 -18.34
N ASP A 107 23.41 6.88 -18.18
CA ASP A 107 24.41 6.31 -19.07
C ASP A 107 24.51 4.78 -18.92
N LYS A 108 25.26 4.15 -19.83
CA LYS A 108 25.41 2.68 -19.84
C LYS A 108 26.10 2.11 -18.59
N TYR A 109 26.96 2.88 -17.95
CA TYR A 109 27.66 2.43 -16.73
C TYR A 109 26.74 2.44 -15.54
N ILE A 110 25.96 3.51 -15.37
CA ILE A 110 24.94 3.63 -14.32
C ILE A 110 23.85 2.55 -14.49
N LEU A 111 23.39 2.31 -15.72
CA LEU A 111 22.43 1.25 -16.00
C LEU A 111 22.95 -0.12 -15.53
N LYS A 112 24.19 -0.47 -15.89
CA LYS A 112 24.81 -1.76 -15.47
C LYS A 112 24.93 -1.87 -13.96
N GLU A 113 25.30 -0.78 -13.28
CA GLU A 113 25.40 -0.77 -11.82
C GLU A 113 24.04 -1.05 -11.16
N TYR A 114 22.99 -0.39 -11.63
CA TYR A 114 21.64 -0.60 -11.08
C TYR A 114 21.01 -1.93 -11.49
N GLU A 115 21.34 -2.47 -12.66
CA GLU A 115 21.00 -3.85 -13.02
C GLU A 115 21.65 -4.86 -12.07
N TYR A 116 22.92 -4.66 -11.73
CA TYR A 116 23.62 -5.47 -10.73
C TYR A 116 22.93 -5.38 -9.35
N LYS A 117 22.66 -4.16 -8.86
CA LYS A 117 21.93 -3.93 -7.60
C LYS A 117 20.56 -4.64 -7.60
N LYS A 118 19.81 -4.51 -8.68
CA LYS A 118 18.51 -5.18 -8.86
C LYS A 118 18.63 -6.70 -8.79
N ASN A 119 19.65 -7.27 -9.44
CA ASN A 119 19.91 -8.71 -9.40
C ASN A 119 20.28 -9.18 -7.98
N GLN A 120 21.11 -8.45 -7.26
CA GLN A 120 21.43 -8.73 -5.86
C GLN A 120 20.17 -8.71 -4.99
N TRP A 121 19.33 -7.69 -5.12
CA TRP A 121 18.06 -7.60 -4.40
C TRP A 121 17.12 -8.79 -4.71
N ILE A 122 17.04 -9.23 -5.97
CA ILE A 122 16.26 -10.42 -6.36
C ILE A 122 16.80 -11.69 -5.69
N ILE A 123 18.12 -11.83 -5.62
CA ILE A 123 18.79 -12.98 -4.96
C ILE A 123 18.47 -12.98 -3.46
N GLU A 124 18.60 -11.82 -2.81
CA GLU A 124 18.27 -11.68 -1.38
C GLU A 124 16.80 -11.98 -1.11
N LYS A 125 15.90 -11.45 -1.92
CA LYS A 125 14.46 -11.75 -1.82
C LYS A 125 14.17 -13.25 -1.98
N LYS A 126 14.89 -13.95 -2.88
CA LYS A 126 14.80 -15.41 -3.01
C LYS A 126 15.34 -16.14 -1.77
N LYS A 127 16.44 -15.66 -1.16
CA LYS A 127 16.96 -16.21 0.10
C LYS A 127 15.94 -16.05 1.22
N LEU A 128 15.34 -14.86 1.39
CA LEU A 128 14.30 -14.60 2.38
C LEU A 128 13.07 -15.51 2.19
N LYS A 129 12.68 -15.82 0.96
CA LYS A 129 11.61 -16.80 0.70
C LYS A 129 11.92 -18.20 1.22
N LYS A 130 13.19 -18.60 1.29
CA LYS A 130 13.59 -19.91 1.86
C LYS A 130 13.49 -19.90 3.38
N ILE A 131 13.77 -18.76 4.03
CA ILE A 131 13.74 -18.63 5.49
C ILE A 131 12.32 -18.79 6.05
N LYS A 132 11.27 -18.48 5.30
CA LYS A 132 9.87 -18.63 5.75
C LYS A 132 9.51 -20.05 6.25
N ASN A 133 10.30 -21.06 5.88
CA ASN A 133 10.10 -22.45 6.30
C ASN A 133 10.87 -22.81 7.57
N ILE A 134 11.70 -21.90 8.08
CA ILE A 134 12.53 -22.12 9.25
C ILE A 134 11.78 -21.63 10.47
N PRO A 135 11.62 -22.42 11.54
CA PRO A 135 11.02 -21.97 12.77
C PRO A 135 11.78 -20.78 13.36
N SER A 136 11.05 -19.74 13.77
CA SER A 136 11.65 -18.58 14.42
C SER A 136 12.05 -18.94 15.84
N LYS A 137 13.37 -18.99 16.10
CA LYS A 137 13.96 -19.35 17.39
C LYS A 137 15.01 -18.32 17.79
N THR A 138 15.05 -18.03 19.08
CA THR A 138 16.14 -17.26 19.68
C THR A 138 17.44 -18.09 19.74
N LEU A 139 18.56 -17.44 20.07
CA LEU A 139 19.86 -18.13 20.22
C LEU A 139 19.82 -19.20 21.31
N ASP A 140 19.03 -19.01 22.36
CA ASP A 140 18.76 -19.98 23.43
C ASP A 140 17.68 -21.01 23.06
N LYS A 141 17.34 -21.12 21.76
CA LYS A 141 16.43 -22.09 21.14
C LYS A 141 14.95 -21.96 21.54
N LYS A 142 14.53 -20.86 22.15
CA LYS A 142 13.12 -20.60 22.42
C LYS A 142 12.39 -20.27 21.12
N GLU A 143 11.25 -20.88 20.92
CA GLU A 143 10.40 -20.59 19.76
C GLU A 143 9.65 -19.29 19.95
N ILE A 144 9.65 -18.47 18.89
CA ILE A 144 8.92 -17.19 18.85
C ILE A 144 7.82 -17.31 17.81
N SER A 145 6.58 -17.12 18.23
CA SER A 145 5.44 -17.05 17.32
C SER A 145 5.45 -15.72 16.56
N LEU A 146 5.61 -15.78 15.24
CA LEU A 146 5.49 -14.61 14.37
C LEU A 146 4.07 -14.55 13.82
N MET A 147 3.33 -13.50 14.18
CA MET A 147 1.97 -13.28 13.76
C MET A 147 1.88 -12.06 12.84
N ALA A 148 0.93 -12.06 11.92
CA ALA A 148 0.75 -10.99 10.95
C ALA A 148 -0.27 -9.96 11.44
N ASN A 149 -0.10 -8.70 10.98
CA ASN A 149 -1.14 -7.69 11.05
C ASN A 149 -1.83 -7.61 9.69
N ILE A 150 -3.16 -7.55 9.67
CA ILE A 150 -3.97 -7.45 8.45
C ILE A 150 -4.98 -6.30 8.55
N GLU A 151 -5.42 -5.84 7.40
CA GLU A 151 -6.40 -4.76 7.24
C GLU A 151 -7.68 -5.26 6.55
N ASP A 152 -7.58 -6.25 5.68
CA ASP A 152 -8.72 -6.85 5.00
C ASP A 152 -8.53 -8.36 4.70
N LEU A 153 -9.58 -8.99 4.16
CA LEU A 153 -9.58 -10.40 3.83
C LEU A 153 -8.55 -10.76 2.74
N SER A 154 -8.19 -9.83 1.86
CA SER A 154 -7.22 -10.07 0.78
C SER A 154 -5.81 -10.33 1.30
N ASP A 155 -5.49 -9.84 2.50
CA ASP A 155 -4.19 -10.01 3.14
C ASP A 155 -3.96 -11.45 3.63
N VAL A 156 -5.04 -12.20 3.90
CA VAL A 156 -4.95 -13.57 4.44
C VAL A 156 -4.10 -14.49 3.56
N LYS A 157 -4.18 -14.33 2.24
CA LYS A 157 -3.33 -15.08 1.32
C LYS A 157 -1.84 -14.85 1.60
N SER A 158 -1.45 -13.60 1.78
CA SER A 158 -0.06 -13.23 2.09
C SER A 158 0.39 -13.79 3.45
N VAL A 159 -0.51 -13.78 4.44
CA VAL A 159 -0.25 -14.37 5.78
C VAL A 159 0.04 -15.87 5.66
N LEU A 160 -0.76 -16.59 4.89
CA LEU A 160 -0.58 -18.02 4.66
C LEU A 160 0.69 -18.31 3.86
N ASP A 161 0.97 -17.50 2.84
CA ASP A 161 2.17 -17.60 1.99
C ASP A 161 3.45 -17.33 2.79
N CYS A 162 3.43 -16.42 3.76
CA CYS A 162 4.55 -16.15 4.67
C CYS A 162 4.68 -17.19 5.80
N LYS A 163 3.72 -18.13 5.94
CA LYS A 163 3.67 -19.11 7.02
C LYS A 163 3.64 -18.50 8.43
N ALA A 164 3.02 -17.34 8.58
CA ALA A 164 2.79 -16.76 9.89
C ALA A 164 2.02 -17.72 10.78
N SER A 165 2.32 -17.72 12.09
CA SER A 165 1.66 -18.58 13.08
C SER A 165 0.18 -18.26 13.24
N GLY A 166 -0.22 -17.04 12.91
CA GLY A 166 -1.59 -16.56 13.01
C GLY A 166 -1.70 -15.10 12.61
N ILE A 167 -2.86 -14.52 12.87
CA ILE A 167 -3.11 -13.08 12.78
C ILE A 167 -3.05 -12.52 14.20
N GLY A 168 -2.04 -11.69 14.47
CA GLY A 168 -1.86 -11.03 15.76
C GLY A 168 -2.67 -9.76 15.92
N LEU A 169 -3.07 -9.16 14.80
CA LEU A 169 -3.94 -8.00 14.78
C LEU A 169 -4.71 -7.91 13.46
N PHE A 170 -6.03 -8.03 13.53
CA PHE A 170 -6.93 -7.60 12.48
C PHE A 170 -7.44 -6.19 12.80
N ARG A 171 -7.08 -5.22 11.97
CA ARG A 171 -7.46 -3.81 12.13
C ARG A 171 -8.85 -3.59 11.58
N THR A 172 -9.87 -3.71 12.43
CA THR A 172 -11.27 -3.58 12.00
C THR A 172 -11.65 -2.17 11.55
N GLU A 173 -10.88 -1.17 11.89
CA GLU A 173 -11.11 0.23 11.51
C GLU A 173 -11.25 0.40 9.98
N PHE A 174 -10.56 -0.43 9.20
CA PHE A 174 -10.68 -0.41 7.75
C PHE A 174 -12.06 -0.79 7.23
N LEU A 175 -12.85 -1.56 8.01
CA LEU A 175 -14.25 -1.85 7.68
C LEU A 175 -15.14 -0.61 7.80
N PHE A 176 -14.74 0.36 8.62
CA PHE A 176 -15.51 1.56 8.93
C PHE A 176 -15.07 2.79 8.11
N MET A 177 -13.95 2.67 7.37
CA MET A 177 -13.40 3.79 6.59
C MET A 177 -14.08 3.93 5.22
N ASN A 178 -14.11 5.18 4.71
CA ASN A 178 -14.62 5.52 3.38
C ASN A 178 -16.08 5.11 3.10
N ARG A 179 -16.93 5.13 4.13
CA ARG A 179 -18.35 4.78 4.07
C ARG A 179 -19.24 5.95 4.50
N LYS A 180 -20.48 5.95 4.01
CA LYS A 180 -21.53 6.86 4.50
C LYS A 180 -22.21 6.34 5.76
N GLU A 181 -22.33 5.02 5.87
CA GLU A 181 -22.99 4.32 6.97
C GLU A 181 -22.02 3.33 7.61
N LEU A 182 -22.14 3.12 8.91
CA LEU A 182 -21.36 2.14 9.64
C LEU A 182 -21.73 0.72 9.19
N PRO A 183 -20.78 -0.24 9.16
CA PRO A 183 -21.08 -1.62 8.83
C PRO A 183 -22.02 -2.21 9.89
N GLY A 184 -23.10 -2.85 9.44
CA GLY A 184 -24.03 -3.55 10.33
C GLY A 184 -23.38 -4.77 10.98
N GLU A 185 -24.02 -5.31 12.03
CA GLU A 185 -23.53 -6.49 12.75
C GLU A 185 -23.32 -7.69 11.84
N GLN A 186 -24.25 -7.95 10.92
CA GLN A 186 -24.16 -9.07 9.99
C GLN A 186 -22.94 -8.97 9.06
N GLU A 187 -22.63 -7.78 8.56
CA GLU A 187 -21.46 -7.54 7.70
C GLU A 187 -20.16 -7.78 8.45
N GLN A 188 -20.07 -7.29 9.68
CA GLN A 188 -18.92 -7.50 10.56
C GLN A 188 -18.74 -8.99 10.86
N TYR A 189 -19.84 -9.68 11.23
CA TYR A 189 -19.84 -11.11 11.49
C TYR A 189 -19.34 -11.95 10.31
N GLU A 190 -19.85 -11.71 9.10
CA GLU A 190 -19.44 -12.45 7.91
C GLU A 190 -17.97 -12.19 7.57
N THR A 191 -17.48 -10.97 7.77
CA THR A 191 -16.07 -10.63 7.58
C THR A 191 -15.18 -11.39 8.57
N TYR A 192 -15.50 -11.34 9.86
CA TYR A 192 -14.71 -12.01 10.90
C TYR A 192 -14.74 -13.53 10.73
N LYS A 193 -15.89 -14.09 10.42
CA LYS A 193 -16.07 -15.50 10.12
C LYS A 193 -15.25 -15.95 8.90
N SER A 194 -15.23 -15.16 7.84
CA SER A 194 -14.48 -15.45 6.63
C SER A 194 -12.98 -15.48 6.90
N ILE A 195 -12.45 -14.51 7.65
CA ILE A 195 -11.05 -14.46 8.05
C ILE A 195 -10.71 -15.67 8.94
N ALA A 196 -11.50 -15.93 9.98
CA ALA A 196 -11.28 -17.04 10.89
C ALA A 196 -11.27 -18.41 10.16
N LYS A 197 -12.24 -18.63 9.27
CA LYS A 197 -12.29 -19.84 8.44
C LYS A 197 -11.07 -19.97 7.53
N SER A 198 -10.63 -18.87 6.90
CA SER A 198 -9.50 -18.86 5.98
C SER A 198 -8.18 -19.17 6.69
N MET A 199 -8.06 -18.88 7.99
CA MET A 199 -6.89 -19.17 8.80
C MET A 199 -6.76 -20.62 9.25
N LYS A 200 -7.77 -21.48 8.99
CA LYS A 200 -7.70 -22.95 9.21
C LYS A 200 -7.23 -23.35 10.61
N GLY A 201 -7.84 -22.79 11.65
CA GLY A 201 -7.54 -23.10 13.06
C GLY A 201 -6.33 -22.35 13.65
N ARG A 202 -5.66 -21.48 12.89
CA ARG A 202 -4.64 -20.59 13.45
C ARG A 202 -5.29 -19.45 14.22
N THR A 203 -4.59 -18.94 15.22
CA THR A 203 -5.04 -17.82 16.03
C THR A 203 -5.36 -16.59 15.19
N VAL A 204 -6.49 -15.94 15.47
CA VAL A 204 -6.88 -14.65 14.89
C VAL A 204 -7.27 -13.73 16.04
N VAL A 205 -6.52 -12.65 16.20
CA VAL A 205 -6.83 -11.59 17.16
C VAL A 205 -7.51 -10.45 16.41
N ILE A 206 -8.73 -10.13 16.81
CA ILE A 206 -9.56 -9.08 16.22
C ILE A 206 -9.56 -7.90 17.19
N ARG A 207 -9.13 -6.72 16.73
CA ARG A 207 -9.27 -5.48 17.50
C ARG A 207 -10.67 -4.92 17.25
N THR A 208 -11.43 -4.71 18.32
CA THR A 208 -12.69 -3.96 18.22
C THR A 208 -12.42 -2.52 17.83
N LEU A 209 -13.42 -1.87 17.23
CA LEU A 209 -13.29 -0.47 16.79
C LEU A 209 -12.88 0.42 17.96
N ASP A 210 -11.79 1.12 17.80
CA ASP A 210 -11.36 2.23 18.62
C ASP A 210 -11.33 3.47 17.75
N SER A 211 -12.31 4.35 17.95
CA SER A 211 -12.39 5.66 17.29
C SER A 211 -11.57 6.68 18.08
N GLY A 212 -10.27 6.41 18.29
CA GLY A 212 -9.37 7.35 18.95
C GLY A 212 -9.47 8.77 18.36
N ALA A 213 -9.18 9.78 19.16
CA ALA A 213 -9.43 11.22 18.92
C ALA A 213 -8.96 11.79 17.56
N ASP A 214 -8.15 11.06 16.81
CA ASP A 214 -7.56 11.49 15.53
C ASP A 214 -8.40 11.15 14.29
N LYS A 215 -9.50 10.35 14.44
CA LYS A 215 -10.31 9.87 13.32
C LYS A 215 -11.80 10.01 13.61
N THR A 216 -12.26 11.26 13.75
CA THR A 216 -13.69 11.56 13.88
C THR A 216 -14.43 11.12 12.62
N THR A 217 -15.21 10.04 12.71
CA THR A 217 -16.28 9.77 11.76
C THR A 217 -17.39 10.80 11.99
N ALA A 218 -18.15 11.13 10.94
CA ALA A 218 -19.20 12.15 11.00
C ALA A 218 -20.26 11.94 12.11
N ALA A 219 -20.29 10.74 12.74
CA ALA A 219 -21.16 10.36 13.83
C ALA A 219 -20.60 10.68 15.24
N ASP A 220 -19.32 11.02 15.39
CA ASP A 220 -18.61 11.04 16.68
C ASP A 220 -18.51 12.44 17.30
N LYS A 221 -19.53 13.28 17.15
CA LYS A 221 -19.52 14.64 17.75
C LYS A 221 -19.73 14.65 19.29
N THR A 222 -19.89 13.52 19.95
CA THR A 222 -20.33 13.48 21.36
C THR A 222 -19.55 12.56 22.30
N GLN A 223 -18.46 11.92 21.87
CA GLN A 223 -17.71 11.05 22.79
C GLN A 223 -16.48 11.74 23.38
N ALA A 224 -16.36 11.62 24.69
CA ALA A 224 -15.19 12.05 25.44
C ALA A 224 -13.95 11.29 24.96
N THR A 225 -12.86 12.01 24.74
CA THR A 225 -11.54 11.44 24.43
C THR A 225 -11.10 10.45 25.49
N ASN A 226 -10.75 9.24 25.08
CA ASN A 226 -10.18 8.26 26.00
C ASN A 226 -8.80 8.80 26.49
N PRO A 227 -8.63 9.08 27.79
CA PRO A 227 -7.39 9.66 28.32
C PRO A 227 -6.21 8.68 28.34
N ALA A 228 -6.40 7.42 27.94
CA ALA A 228 -5.36 6.39 27.90
C ALA A 228 -4.72 6.23 26.50
N LEU A 229 -5.16 7.01 25.52
CA LEU A 229 -4.61 7.11 24.18
C LEU A 229 -4.11 8.55 23.97
#